data_3ec7fc67fd25d958079bd5077f2413b8
#
_entry.id   3ec7fc67fd25d958079bd5077f2413b8
#
_cell.length_a   1.000
_cell.length_b   1.000
_cell.length_c   1.000
_cell.angle_alpha   90.00
_cell.angle_beta   90.00
_cell.angle_gamma   90.00
#
_symmetry.space_group_name_H-M   'P 1'
#
loop_
_entity.id
_entity.type
_entity.pdbx_description
1 polymer ?
#
loop_
_entity_poly.entity_id
_entity_poly.type
_entity_poly.pdbx_seq_one_letter_code
_entity_poly.pdbx_strand_id
1 'polypeptide(L)'
;MRRAAAAVLLAVAASHAEACGACDEDKVAATYDHAIVQRAAARRQLVVFCEVQGPAYDPGRLRRAAARTSGVDAASVRTSASPSTLSFTVDPRKRSAQSAAAALQRDAPAGTRIAIVRVVGGT
;
A
#
# COMPACT_ATOMS: atom_id res chain seq x y z
N MET A 1 -28.34 56.83 14.06
CA MET A 1 -27.66 56.06 13.00
C MET A 1 -27.00 54.84 13.60
N ARG A 2 -27.51 53.71 13.27
CA ARG A 2 -26.93 52.44 13.75
C ARG A 2 -26.21 51.78 12.61
N ARG A 3 -24.94 51.64 12.76
CA ARG A 3 -24.13 50.80 11.81
C ARG A 3 -24.11 49.39 12.34
N ALA A 4 -24.80 48.51 11.68
CA ALA A 4 -24.64 47.08 11.92
C ALA A 4 -23.30 46.68 11.37
N ALA A 5 -22.35 46.37 12.23
CA ALA A 5 -21.12 45.71 11.83
C ALA A 5 -21.50 44.24 11.56
N ALA A 6 -21.59 43.88 10.31
CA ALA A 6 -21.70 42.49 9.93
C ALA A 6 -20.32 41.85 10.18
N ALA A 7 -20.20 41.14 11.25
CA ALA A 7 -19.06 40.26 11.48
C ALA A 7 -19.20 39.10 10.50
N VAL A 8 -18.44 39.16 9.43
CA VAL A 8 -18.26 38.01 8.54
C VAL A 8 -17.39 37.02 9.27
N LEU A 9 -18.02 36.04 9.89
CA LEU A 9 -17.30 34.87 10.35
C LEU A 9 -16.86 34.11 9.10
N LEU A 10 -15.62 34.29 8.73
CA LEU A 10 -14.97 33.33 7.82
C LEU A 10 -14.81 32.03 8.62
N ALA A 11 -15.72 31.10 8.42
CA ALA A 11 -15.48 29.73 8.80
C ALA A 11 -14.42 29.17 7.84
N VAL A 12 -13.19 29.18 8.27
CA VAL A 12 -12.14 28.44 7.62
C VAL A 12 -12.47 26.96 7.91
N ALA A 13 -13.12 26.34 6.96
CA ALA A 13 -13.24 24.89 6.97
C ALA A 13 -11.84 24.35 6.73
N ALA A 14 -11.13 24.01 7.79
CA ALA A 14 -9.91 23.26 7.70
C ALA A 14 -10.29 21.89 7.13
N SER A 15 -10.00 21.68 5.87
CA SER A 15 -10.15 20.36 5.26
C SER A 15 -9.08 19.46 5.85
N HIS A 16 -9.47 18.60 6.74
CA HIS A 16 -8.60 17.56 7.29
C HIS A 16 -8.54 16.42 6.30
N ALA A 17 -7.74 16.57 5.25
CA ALA A 17 -7.58 15.54 4.21
C ALA A 17 -6.88 14.28 4.73
N GLU A 18 -6.17 14.39 5.83
CA GLU A 18 -5.37 13.30 6.42
C GLU A 18 -6.13 12.44 7.40
N ALA A 19 -7.37 12.70 7.57
CA ALA A 19 -8.21 12.36 8.68
C ALA A 19 -7.89 11.08 9.42
N CYS A 20 -7.25 10.09 9.03
CA CYS A 20 -7.01 8.89 9.83
C CYS A 20 -6.25 7.81 9.09
N GLY A 21 -5.49 8.16 8.12
CA GLY A 21 -4.64 7.19 7.47
C GLY A 21 -3.19 7.61 7.58
N ALA A 22 -2.30 6.67 7.61
CA ALA A 22 -0.91 6.93 7.34
C ALA A 22 -0.79 7.52 5.93
N CYS A 23 0.12 8.46 5.72
CA CYS A 23 0.43 8.93 4.38
C CYS A 23 1.13 7.82 3.57
N ASP A 24 1.23 7.99 2.26
CA ASP A 24 1.84 6.98 1.39
C ASP A 24 3.29 6.69 1.78
N GLU A 25 4.03 7.68 2.23
CA GLU A 25 5.40 7.50 2.71
C GLU A 25 5.45 6.58 3.93
N ASP A 26 4.54 6.74 4.87
CA ASP A 26 4.46 5.88 6.06
C ASP A 26 4.08 4.46 5.69
N LYS A 27 3.19 4.29 4.72
CA LYS A 27 2.78 2.97 4.22
C LYS A 27 3.94 2.24 3.55
N VAL A 28 4.74 2.95 2.78
CA VAL A 28 5.96 2.39 2.17
C VAL A 28 6.99 2.06 3.25
N ALA A 29 7.23 2.98 4.17
CA ALA A 29 8.21 2.80 5.24
C ALA A 29 7.90 1.59 6.12
N ALA A 30 6.62 1.28 6.33
CA ALA A 30 6.18 0.20 7.21
C ALA A 30 6.70 -1.19 6.79
N THR A 31 6.92 -1.41 5.51
CA THR A 31 7.44 -2.68 4.96
C THR A 31 8.74 -2.52 4.19
N TYR A 32 9.33 -1.34 4.18
CA TYR A 32 10.56 -1.08 3.44
C TYR A 32 11.70 -1.93 3.99
N ASP A 33 12.36 -2.64 3.09
CA ASP A 33 13.57 -3.42 3.39
C ASP A 33 14.61 -3.11 2.31
N HIS A 34 15.70 -2.47 2.72
CA HIS A 34 16.73 -2.02 1.80
C HIS A 34 17.39 -3.18 1.04
N ALA A 35 17.62 -4.31 1.70
CA ALA A 35 18.20 -5.49 1.05
C ALA A 35 17.28 -6.05 -0.04
N ILE A 36 15.97 -6.05 0.19
CA ILE A 36 14.98 -6.47 -0.80
C ILE A 36 15.00 -5.53 -2.00
N VAL A 37 14.99 -4.22 -1.76
CA VAL A 37 15.01 -3.21 -2.83
C VAL A 37 16.28 -3.33 -3.66
N GLN A 38 17.43 -3.50 -3.04
CA GLN A 38 18.70 -3.68 -3.77
C GLN A 38 18.71 -4.97 -4.59
N ARG A 39 18.23 -6.07 -4.02
CA ARG A 39 18.15 -7.34 -4.72
C ARG A 39 17.20 -7.28 -5.92
N ALA A 40 16.07 -6.64 -5.74
CA ALA A 40 15.13 -6.42 -6.83
C ALA A 40 15.76 -5.61 -7.97
N ALA A 41 16.46 -4.53 -7.65
CA ALA A 41 17.15 -3.71 -8.64
C ALA A 41 18.20 -4.52 -9.40
N ALA A 42 18.98 -5.33 -8.71
CA ALA A 42 20.02 -6.18 -9.34
C ALA A 42 19.41 -7.22 -10.29
N ARG A 43 18.19 -7.70 -10.00
CA ARG A 43 17.47 -8.68 -10.81
C ARG A 43 16.49 -8.05 -11.81
N ARG A 44 16.43 -6.74 -11.88
CA ARG A 44 15.48 -5.98 -12.71
C ARG A 44 14.02 -6.35 -12.39
N GLN A 45 13.74 -6.50 -11.13
CA GLN A 45 12.42 -6.78 -10.59
C GLN A 45 11.81 -5.53 -9.94
N LEU A 46 10.52 -5.58 -9.69
CA LEU A 46 9.77 -4.47 -9.08
C LEU A 46 9.47 -4.80 -7.63
N VAL A 47 9.59 -3.81 -6.75
CA VAL A 47 9.05 -3.89 -5.39
C VAL A 47 7.70 -3.16 -5.36
N VAL A 48 6.66 -3.88 -4.97
CA VAL A 48 5.29 -3.39 -4.95
C VAL A 48 4.87 -3.17 -3.50
N PHE A 49 4.47 -1.94 -3.19
CA PHE A 49 3.97 -1.56 -1.86
C PHE A 49 2.46 -1.38 -1.94
N CYS A 50 1.73 -2.09 -1.08
CA CYS A 50 0.27 -2.07 -1.06
C CYS A 50 -0.24 -1.66 0.32
N GLU A 51 -1.35 -0.92 0.34
CA GLU A 51 -2.17 -0.79 1.54
C GLU A 51 -3.22 -1.89 1.56
N VAL A 52 -3.60 -2.29 2.76
CA VAL A 52 -4.64 -3.29 2.98
C VAL A 52 -5.73 -2.67 3.85
N GLN A 53 -6.92 -2.52 3.30
CA GLN A 53 -8.07 -1.94 4.00
C GLN A 53 -9.07 -3.03 4.32
N GLY A 54 -9.75 -2.89 5.45
CA GLY A 54 -10.81 -3.79 5.87
C GLY A 54 -10.64 -4.29 7.29
N PRO A 55 -11.74 -4.74 7.93
CA PRO A 55 -11.72 -5.13 9.33
C PRO A 55 -11.03 -6.46 9.61
N ALA A 56 -10.84 -7.28 8.60
CA ALA A 56 -10.32 -8.64 8.74
C ALA A 56 -8.88 -8.75 8.19
N TYR A 57 -8.00 -7.86 8.61
CA TYR A 57 -6.60 -7.92 8.21
C TYR A 57 -5.94 -9.18 8.76
N ASP A 58 -5.53 -10.06 7.86
CA ASP A 58 -4.86 -11.31 8.17
C ASP A 58 -3.50 -11.38 7.44
N PRO A 59 -2.42 -10.94 8.11
CA PRO A 59 -1.10 -10.89 7.48
C PRO A 59 -0.57 -12.28 7.09
N GLY A 60 -0.84 -13.29 7.87
CA GLY A 60 -0.41 -14.66 7.56
C GLY A 60 -1.04 -15.20 6.29
N ARG A 61 -2.33 -14.98 6.11
CA ARG A 61 -3.06 -15.39 4.90
C ARG A 61 -2.56 -14.62 3.67
N LEU A 62 -2.36 -13.31 3.80
CA LEU A 62 -1.84 -12.47 2.72
C LEU A 62 -0.42 -12.89 2.33
N ARG A 63 0.42 -13.18 3.31
CA ARG A 63 1.77 -13.65 3.06
C ARG A 63 1.79 -14.97 2.29
N ARG A 64 0.93 -15.91 2.67
CA ARG A 64 0.80 -17.18 1.96
C ARG A 64 0.26 -17.00 0.55
N ALA A 65 -0.73 -16.13 0.37
CA ALA A 65 -1.29 -15.82 -0.94
C ALA A 65 -0.24 -15.18 -1.87
N ALA A 66 0.53 -14.24 -1.35
CA ALA A 66 1.62 -13.61 -2.10
C ALA A 66 2.69 -14.63 -2.51
N ALA A 67 3.08 -15.49 -1.59
CA ALA A 67 4.09 -16.52 -1.84
C ALA A 67 3.66 -17.53 -2.92
N ARG A 68 2.36 -17.72 -3.11
CA ARG A 68 1.80 -18.61 -4.14
C ARG A 68 1.51 -17.91 -5.46
N THR A 69 1.61 -16.60 -5.50
CA THR A 69 1.34 -15.84 -6.72
C THR A 69 2.52 -15.99 -7.68
N SER A 70 2.26 -16.44 -8.90
CA SER A 70 3.32 -16.61 -9.88
C SER A 70 4.02 -15.28 -10.19
N GLY A 71 5.32 -15.30 -10.32
CA GLY A 71 6.14 -14.10 -10.55
C GLY A 71 6.54 -13.38 -9.27
N VAL A 72 5.94 -13.69 -8.12
CA VAL A 72 6.30 -13.10 -6.82
C VAL A 72 7.40 -13.93 -6.17
N ASP A 73 8.41 -13.23 -5.66
CA ASP A 73 9.45 -13.84 -4.81
C ASP A 73 8.90 -14.00 -3.39
N ALA A 74 8.67 -15.25 -2.98
CA ALA A 74 8.11 -15.57 -1.67
C ALA A 74 8.96 -15.01 -0.51
N ALA A 75 10.27 -14.99 -0.66
CA ALA A 75 11.19 -14.49 0.37
C ALA A 75 11.12 -12.96 0.54
N SER A 76 10.58 -12.25 -0.44
CA SER A 76 10.47 -10.79 -0.43
C SER A 76 9.26 -10.26 0.31
N VAL A 77 8.29 -11.11 0.64
CA VAL A 77 7.02 -10.67 1.21
C VAL A 77 7.20 -10.11 2.61
N ARG A 78 6.71 -8.89 2.83
CA ARG A 78 6.70 -8.21 4.13
C ARG A 78 5.31 -7.69 4.44
N THR A 79 4.95 -7.72 5.70
CA THR A 79 3.65 -7.23 6.18
C THR A 79 3.82 -6.34 7.40
N SER A 80 2.92 -5.39 7.58
CA SER A 80 2.80 -4.55 8.77
C SER A 80 1.34 -4.47 9.18
N ALA A 81 1.08 -4.39 10.48
CA ALA A 81 -0.27 -4.27 11.01
C ALA A 81 -0.69 -2.83 11.26
N SER A 82 0.27 -1.91 11.44
CA SER A 82 -0.02 -0.50 11.75
C SER A 82 1.03 0.41 11.11
N PRO A 83 0.76 0.94 9.94
CA PRO A 83 -0.43 0.74 9.10
C PRO A 83 -0.51 -0.67 8.51
N SER A 84 -1.72 -1.10 8.18
CA SER A 84 -1.94 -2.40 7.53
C SER A 84 -1.44 -2.35 6.08
N THR A 85 -0.32 -3.00 5.84
CA THR A 85 0.39 -2.94 4.56
C THR A 85 1.02 -4.28 4.20
N LEU A 86 1.34 -4.40 2.93
CA LEU A 86 1.99 -5.56 2.35
C LEU A 86 2.96 -5.09 1.27
N SER A 87 4.14 -5.69 1.21
CA SER A 87 5.03 -5.50 0.08
C SER A 87 5.59 -6.81 -0.43
N PHE A 88 5.95 -6.83 -1.69
CA PHE A 88 6.55 -8.00 -2.33
C PHE A 88 7.32 -7.59 -3.59
N THR A 89 8.22 -8.44 -4.01
CA THR A 89 8.94 -8.30 -5.28
C THR A 89 8.27 -9.15 -6.34
N VAL A 90 8.07 -8.59 -7.52
CA VAL A 90 7.51 -9.29 -8.69
C VAL A 90 8.45 -9.17 -9.87
N ASP A 91 8.57 -10.26 -10.63
CA ASP A 91 9.28 -10.28 -11.91
C ASP A 91 8.33 -9.76 -13.01
N PRO A 92 8.60 -8.56 -13.58
CA PRO A 92 7.71 -7.97 -14.56
C PRO A 92 7.65 -8.73 -15.89
N ARG A 93 8.61 -9.63 -16.12
CA ARG A 93 8.59 -10.52 -17.29
C ARG A 93 7.57 -11.64 -17.16
N LYS A 94 7.23 -11.99 -15.91
CA LYS A 94 6.26 -13.04 -15.58
C LYS A 94 4.88 -12.47 -15.32
N ARG A 95 4.79 -11.34 -14.64
CA ARG A 95 3.53 -10.72 -14.23
C ARG A 95 3.71 -9.24 -13.94
N SER A 96 2.74 -8.41 -14.30
CA SER A 96 2.73 -7.00 -13.92
C SER A 96 2.44 -6.83 -12.44
N ALA A 97 2.84 -5.68 -11.88
CA ALA A 97 2.50 -5.31 -10.50
C ALA A 97 0.98 -5.35 -10.27
N GLN A 98 0.21 -4.80 -11.20
CA GLN A 98 -1.25 -4.75 -11.13
C GLN A 98 -1.88 -6.15 -11.15
N SER A 99 -1.37 -7.02 -12.01
CA SER A 99 -1.84 -8.41 -12.08
C SER A 99 -1.54 -9.18 -10.80
N ALA A 100 -0.38 -8.97 -10.20
CA ALA A 100 -0.03 -9.59 -8.92
C ALA A 100 -0.95 -9.10 -7.79
N ALA A 101 -1.19 -7.80 -7.70
CA ALA A 101 -2.12 -7.22 -6.72
C ALA A 101 -3.55 -7.74 -6.92
N ALA A 102 -4.00 -7.86 -8.16
CA ALA A 102 -5.31 -8.43 -8.47
C ALA A 102 -5.43 -9.89 -8.06
N ALA A 103 -4.37 -10.69 -8.22
CA ALA A 103 -4.35 -12.07 -7.77
C ALA A 103 -4.47 -12.17 -6.24
N LEU A 104 -3.77 -11.31 -5.52
CA LEU A 104 -3.88 -11.20 -4.06
C LEU A 104 -5.26 -10.78 -3.63
N GLN A 105 -5.88 -9.85 -4.33
CA GLN A 105 -7.24 -9.38 -4.03
C GLN A 105 -8.25 -10.51 -4.14
N ARG A 106 -8.09 -11.42 -5.10
CA ARG A 106 -8.98 -12.59 -5.24
C ARG A 106 -8.87 -13.55 -4.07
N ASP A 107 -7.68 -13.70 -3.50
CA ASP A 107 -7.42 -14.61 -2.38
C ASP A 107 -7.66 -13.96 -1.00
N ALA A 108 -7.93 -12.65 -0.98
CA ALA A 108 -8.16 -11.92 0.26
C ALA A 108 -9.53 -12.25 0.87
N PRO A 109 -9.67 -12.18 2.21
CA PRO A 109 -10.96 -12.33 2.85
C PRO A 109 -11.98 -11.32 2.33
N ALA A 110 -13.28 -11.68 2.39
CA ALA A 110 -14.37 -10.77 2.04
C ALA A 110 -14.25 -9.48 2.86
N GLY A 111 -14.46 -8.33 2.21
CA GLY A 111 -14.34 -7.02 2.83
C GLY A 111 -12.90 -6.48 2.90
N THR A 112 -11.92 -7.23 2.48
CA THR A 112 -10.52 -6.77 2.38
C THR A 112 -10.27 -6.15 1.02
N ARG A 113 -9.66 -4.96 1.02
CA ARG A 113 -9.27 -4.26 -0.20
C ARG A 113 -7.77 -4.03 -0.21
N ILE A 114 -7.11 -4.46 -1.29
CA ILE A 114 -5.68 -4.27 -1.51
C ILE A 114 -5.50 -3.25 -2.63
N ALA A 115 -4.73 -2.21 -2.36
CA ALA A 115 -4.46 -1.15 -3.33
C ALA A 115 -2.95 -0.87 -3.39
N ILE A 116 -2.42 -0.73 -4.60
CA ILE A 116 -1.02 -0.36 -4.80
C ILE A 116 -0.83 1.10 -4.39
N VAL A 117 0.15 1.34 -3.53
CA VAL A 117 0.57 2.67 -3.09
C VAL A 117 1.75 3.16 -3.91
N ARG A 118 2.71 2.26 -4.17
CA ARG A 118 3.95 2.59 -4.90
C ARG A 118 4.55 1.35 -5.54
N VAL A 119 5.18 1.55 -6.68
CA VAL A 119 6.02 0.55 -7.35
C VAL A 119 7.41 1.13 -7.51
N VAL A 120 8.42 0.40 -7.10
CA VAL A 120 9.83 0.81 -7.17
C VAL A 120 10.59 -0.12 -8.10
N GLY A 121 11.37 0.47 -8.99
CA GLY A 121 12.13 -0.26 -9.97
C GLY A 121 11.51 -0.23 -11.37
N GLY A 122 12.00 -1.07 -12.26
CA GLY A 122 11.36 -1.27 -13.58
C GLY A 122 11.86 -0.36 -14.70
N THR A 123 13.02 0.19 -14.58
CA THR A 123 13.69 0.85 -15.71
C THR A 123 14.71 -0.07 -16.36
#